data_cc2664095cf944c63fa20f6e912fb2ba
#
_entry.id   cc2664095cf944c63fa20f6e912fb2ba
#
_cell.length_a   1.000
_cell.length_b   1.000
_cell.length_c   1.000
_cell.angle_alpha   90.00
_cell.angle_beta   90.00
_cell.angle_gamma   90.00
#
_symmetry.space_group_name_H-M   'P 1'
#
loop_
_entity.id
_entity.type
_entity.pdbx_description
1 polymer ?
#
loop_
_entity_poly.entity_id
_entity_poly.type
_entity_poly.pdbx_seq_one_letter_code
_entity_poly.pdbx_strand_id
1 'polypeptide(L)'
;MLFRSKGRHFYPKSNIAEFLIEAYDLSIGDRVLIQGPTTGSQEMEVTEMMVDGKGIAENATKSDVITFKTEFRVRPSDKLYKIVQA
;
A
#
# COMPACT_ATOMS: atom_id res chain seq x y z
N MET A 1 0.41 -13.00 -8.46
CA MET A 1 0.22 -11.65 -7.91
C MET A 1 -1.20 -11.20 -8.17
N LEU A 2 -1.96 -10.97 -7.13
CA LEU A 2 -3.40 -10.83 -7.27
C LEU A 2 -3.95 -9.50 -6.76
N PHE A 3 -3.36 -8.98 -5.68
CA PHE A 3 -3.80 -7.73 -5.09
C PHE A 3 -3.35 -6.57 -5.95
N ARG A 4 -4.23 -5.59 -6.13
CA ARG A 4 -3.92 -4.41 -6.91
C ARG A 4 -4.48 -3.17 -6.23
N SER A 5 -3.67 -2.12 -6.14
CA SER A 5 -4.14 -0.84 -5.65
C SER A 5 -3.46 0.29 -6.40
N LYS A 6 -4.07 1.47 -6.30
CA LYS A 6 -3.61 2.68 -6.99
C LYS A 6 -3.07 3.67 -5.97
N GLY A 7 -1.88 4.21 -6.23
CA GLY A 7 -1.31 5.28 -5.42
C GLY A 7 -2.15 6.53 -5.52
N ARG A 8 -2.41 7.18 -4.37
CA ARG A 8 -3.19 8.40 -4.31
C ARG A 8 -2.37 9.58 -3.84
N HIS A 9 -1.59 9.39 -2.79
CA HIS A 9 -0.85 10.48 -2.19
C HIS A 9 0.34 9.96 -1.40
N PHE A 10 1.36 10.80 -1.26
CA PHE A 10 2.51 10.51 -0.41
C PHE A 10 2.82 11.75 0.42
N TYR A 11 3.00 11.56 1.73
CA TYR A 11 3.31 12.63 2.67
C TYR A 11 4.81 12.60 2.96
N PRO A 12 5.61 13.44 2.30
CA PRO A 12 7.08 13.32 2.39
C PRO A 12 7.67 13.55 3.78
N LYS A 13 7.02 14.35 4.60
CA LYS A 13 7.53 14.63 5.95
C LYS A 13 7.42 13.43 6.88
N SER A 14 6.43 12.59 6.68
CA SER A 14 6.19 11.42 7.52
C SER A 14 6.46 10.10 6.82
N ASN A 15 6.76 10.14 5.52
CA ASN A 15 6.94 8.95 4.68
C ASN A 15 5.72 8.03 4.70
N ILE A 16 4.53 8.63 4.69
CA ILE A 16 3.27 7.90 4.66
C ILE A 16 2.76 7.86 3.22
N ALA A 17 2.46 6.66 2.73
CA ALA A 17 1.88 6.46 1.41
C ALA A 17 0.39 6.12 1.52
N GLU A 18 -0.41 6.68 0.65
CA GLU A 18 -1.85 6.44 0.60
C GLU A 18 -2.21 5.70 -0.69
N PHE A 19 -2.96 4.62 -0.56
CA PHE A 19 -3.39 3.80 -1.69
C PHE A 19 -4.89 3.51 -1.61
N LEU A 20 -5.52 3.43 -2.78
CA LEU A 20 -6.88 2.94 -2.91
C LEU A 20 -6.82 1.46 -3.30
N ILE A 21 -7.45 0.60 -2.52
CA ILE A 21 -7.52 -0.83 -2.82
C ILE A 21 -8.56 -1.05 -3.91
N GLU A 22 -8.12 -1.57 -5.07
CA GLU A 22 -8.99 -1.82 -6.21
C GLU A 22 -9.45 -3.27 -6.30
N ALA A 23 -8.71 -4.19 -5.69
CA ALA A 23 -9.02 -5.63 -5.75
C ALA A 23 -8.42 -6.36 -4.57
N TYR A 24 -9.14 -7.33 -4.04
CA TYR A 24 -8.72 -8.20 -2.93
C TYR A 24 -8.53 -7.44 -1.62
N ASP A 25 -7.97 -8.08 -0.62
CA ASP A 25 -7.74 -7.49 0.70
C ASP A 25 -6.25 -7.51 1.05
N LEU A 26 -5.91 -6.61 1.96
CA LEU A 26 -4.56 -6.48 2.49
C LEU A 26 -4.61 -6.57 4.00
N SER A 27 -3.70 -7.34 4.58
CA SER A 27 -3.62 -7.52 6.04
C SER A 27 -2.22 -7.20 6.55
N ILE A 28 -2.14 -6.88 7.83
CA ILE A 28 -0.86 -6.72 8.51
C ILE A 28 -0.06 -8.02 8.36
N GLY A 29 1.21 -7.91 8.05
CA GLY A 29 2.08 -9.06 7.80
C GLY A 29 2.19 -9.45 6.34
N ASP A 30 1.32 -8.90 5.49
CA ASP A 30 1.42 -9.17 4.05
C ASP A 30 2.65 -8.48 3.46
N ARG A 31 3.24 -9.11 2.50
CA ARG A 31 4.34 -8.54 1.73
C ARG A 31 3.79 -7.91 0.47
N VAL A 32 4.28 -6.72 0.16
CA VAL A 32 3.79 -5.95 -0.99
C VAL A 32 4.95 -5.52 -1.87
N LEU A 33 4.65 -5.31 -3.15
CA LEU A 33 5.55 -4.74 -4.14
C LEU A 33 4.97 -3.41 -4.60
N ILE A 34 5.76 -2.35 -4.45
CA ILE A 34 5.39 -1.04 -4.96
C ILE A 34 6.23 -0.79 -6.22
N GLN A 35 5.57 -0.49 -7.32
CA GLN A 35 6.21 -0.39 -8.61
C GLN A 35 5.75 0.84 -9.37
N GLY A 36 6.69 1.54 -9.97
CA GLY A 36 6.39 2.71 -10.79
C GLY A 36 7.58 3.15 -11.62
N PRO A 37 7.38 4.06 -12.58
CA PRO A 37 8.43 4.46 -13.53
C PRO A 37 9.62 5.16 -12.88
N THR A 38 9.41 5.86 -11.79
CA THR A 38 10.49 6.55 -11.07
C THR A 38 10.95 5.75 -9.85
N THR A 39 10.01 5.18 -9.11
CA THR A 39 10.28 4.41 -7.90
C THR A 39 10.99 3.08 -8.19
N GLY A 40 10.77 2.52 -9.38
CA GLY A 40 11.24 1.18 -9.71
C GLY A 40 10.37 0.13 -9.03
N SER A 41 11.01 -0.91 -8.49
CA SER A 41 10.31 -2.00 -7.80
C SER A 41 10.86 -2.10 -6.39
N GLN A 42 9.99 -1.91 -5.40
CA GLN A 42 10.36 -1.95 -3.98
C GLN A 42 9.42 -2.91 -3.25
N GLU A 43 10.01 -3.83 -2.51
CA GLU A 43 9.26 -4.78 -1.68
C GLU A 43 9.31 -4.35 -0.22
N MET A 44 8.20 -4.56 0.49
CA MET A 44 8.18 -4.34 1.94
C MET A 44 7.07 -5.17 2.58
N GLU A 45 7.16 -5.33 3.88
CA GLU A 45 6.11 -5.94 4.67
C GLU A 45 5.25 -4.83 5.29
N VAL A 46 3.94 -5.02 5.29
CA VAL A 46 3.01 -4.08 5.94
C VAL A 46 2.97 -4.42 7.42
N THR A 47 3.60 -3.59 8.24
CA THR A 47 3.67 -3.82 9.69
C THR A 47 2.58 -3.08 10.46
N GLU A 48 2.10 -1.98 9.91
CA GLU A 48 0.97 -1.24 10.47
C GLU A 48 0.26 -0.50 9.33
N MET A 49 -1.02 -0.23 9.50
CA MET A 49 -1.77 0.45 8.47
C MET A 49 -2.99 1.14 9.09
N MET A 50 -3.39 2.25 8.47
CA MET A 50 -4.63 2.92 8.82
C MET A 50 -5.59 2.84 7.64
N VAL A 51 -6.87 2.68 7.94
CA VAL A 51 -7.93 2.68 6.94
C VAL A 51 -8.75 3.95 7.14
N ASP A 52 -8.97 4.69 6.05
CA ASP A 52 -9.73 5.93 6.09
C ASP A 52 -11.13 5.68 6.66
N GLY A 53 -11.49 6.49 7.67
CA GLY A 53 -12.77 6.35 8.37
C GLY A 53 -12.79 5.27 9.46
N LYS A 54 -11.74 4.46 9.58
CA LYS A 54 -11.70 3.37 10.57
C LYS A 54 -10.51 3.45 11.53
N GLY A 55 -9.50 4.27 11.21
CA GLY A 55 -8.28 4.37 11.99
C GLY A 55 -7.35 3.19 11.80
N ILE A 56 -6.62 2.81 12.84
CA ILE A 56 -5.69 1.69 12.79
C ILE A 56 -6.45 0.40 12.53
N ALA A 57 -6.01 -0.38 11.56
CA ALA A 57 -6.69 -1.60 11.16
C ALA A 57 -5.69 -2.73 10.88
N GLU A 58 -6.14 -3.97 11.10
CA GLU A 58 -5.35 -5.15 10.81
C GLU A 58 -5.56 -5.64 9.38
N ASN A 59 -6.67 -5.26 8.77
CA ASN A 59 -6.94 -5.60 7.37
C ASN A 59 -7.79 -4.52 6.70
N ALA A 60 -7.73 -4.51 5.38
CA ALA A 60 -8.50 -3.61 4.54
C ALA A 60 -8.98 -4.37 3.31
N THR A 61 -10.10 -3.92 2.74
CA THR A 61 -10.74 -4.60 1.62
C THR A 61 -10.94 -3.65 0.45
N LYS A 62 -11.49 -4.17 -0.63
CA LYS A 62 -11.75 -3.41 -1.85
C LYS A 62 -12.51 -2.12 -1.52
N SER A 63 -12.09 -1.04 -2.14
CA SER A 63 -12.59 0.33 -2.00
C SER A 63 -12.13 1.05 -0.73
N ASP A 64 -11.39 0.41 0.14
CA ASP A 64 -10.78 1.08 1.28
C ASP A 64 -9.60 1.94 0.81
N VAL A 65 -9.43 3.07 1.45
CA VAL A 65 -8.25 3.92 1.28
C VAL A 65 -7.35 3.65 2.48
N ILE A 66 -6.14 3.19 2.21
CA ILE A 66 -5.20 2.82 3.26
C ILE A 66 -3.99 3.74 3.25
N THR A 67 -3.41 3.93 4.44
CA THR A 67 -2.14 4.63 4.60
C THR A 67 -1.20 3.79 5.43
N PHE A 68 0.06 3.78 5.06
CA PHE A 68 1.10 3.14 5.87
C PHE A 68 2.45 3.79 5.59
N LYS A 69 3.36 3.63 6.55
CA LYS A 69 4.69 4.21 6.45
C LYS A 69 5.58 3.37 5.55
N THR A 70 6.33 4.05 4.69
CA THR A 70 7.29 3.41 3.79
C THR A 70 8.71 3.90 4.12
N GLU A 71 9.71 3.16 3.66
CA GLU A 71 11.12 3.53 3.82
C GLU A 71 11.66 4.27 2.60
N PHE A 72 10.81 4.52 1.61
CA PHE A 72 11.18 5.18 0.37
C PHE A 72 10.03 6.04 -0.12
N ARG A 73 10.33 6.95 -1.02
CA ARG A 73 9.31 7.84 -1.58
C ARG A 73 8.44 7.11 -2.59
N VAL A 74 7.12 7.17 -2.38
CA VAL A 74 6.13 6.63 -3.28
C VAL A 74 5.54 7.77 -4.12
N ARG A 75 5.34 7.52 -5.41
CA ARG A 75 4.77 8.50 -6.34
C ARG A 75 3.29 8.19 -6.59
N PRO A 76 2.46 9.21 -6.92
CA PRO A 76 1.04 8.96 -7.18
C PRO A 76 0.76 7.99 -8.32
N SER A 77 1.70 7.85 -9.26
CA SER A 77 1.57 6.90 -10.36
C SER A 77 1.98 5.48 -10.00
N ASP A 78 2.54 5.29 -8.81
CA ASP A 78 2.99 3.96 -8.39
C ASP A 78 1.79 3.07 -8.10
N LYS A 79 2.01 1.76 -8.27
CA LYS A 79 1.01 0.74 -8.00
C LYS A 79 1.52 -0.17 -6.90
N LEU A 80 0.59 -0.67 -6.11
CA LEU A 80 0.86 -1.60 -5.02
C LEU A 80 0.29 -2.95 -5.40
N TYR A 81 1.11 -4.00 -5.26
CA TYR A 81 0.70 -5.37 -5.50
C TYR A 81 0.96 -6.19 -4.25
N LYS A 82 0.05 -7.08 -3.93
CA LYS A 82 0.26 -8.05 -2.86
C LYS A 82 1.04 -9.23 -3.39
N ILE A 83 2.11 -9.60 -2.70
CA ILE A 83 2.89 -10.78 -3.05
C ILE A 83 2.23 -11.98 -2.38
N VAL A 84 1.76 -12.90 -3.21
CA VAL A 84 1.08 -14.10 -2.73
C VAL A 84 1.96 -15.30 -3.03
N GLN A 85 2.18 -16.12 -2.03
CA GLN A 85 2.92 -17.37 -2.21
C GLN A 85 1.95 -18.46 -2.64
N ALA A 86 2.33 -19.14 -3.68
CA ALA A 86 1.53 -20.24 -4.21
C ALA A 86 1.63 -21.48 -3.33
#